data_958c8d6b38bf6b024f7b8f4e9d71b589
#
_entry.id   958c8d6b38bf6b024f7b8f4e9d71b589
#
_cell.length_a   1.000
_cell.length_b   1.000
_cell.length_c   1.000
_cell.angle_alpha   90.00
_cell.angle_beta   90.00
_cell.angle_gamma   90.00
#
_symmetry.space_group_name_H-M   'P 1'
#
loop_
_entity.id
_entity.type
_entity.pdbx_description
1 polymer ?
#
loop_
_entity_poly.entity_id
_entity_poly.type
_entity_poly.pdbx_seq_one_letter_code
_entity_poly.pdbx_strand_id
1 'polypeptide(L)'
;DWADPQTNPQEDAITIPGYQASAVSALDLAKVAEDSVNVYTISSATLPEGFELGNSRIELTPEGVENATATEVKTSNDGKATKADLQALIESVYGKAPVARTFDGHVYTTAVKDGQAALIDAGTVKVTATPVAPNISQNYYIIGGTLDWKADAAKTQKFNHSDINVYDDPVFTITIPAKEGEDTWFGIVDDAACEAIAANNDWSSVLGTAKGNGNNALNETEQLDTRAKVGNDASFKVPASAGAKYIKVEINMLDYTYKITPLSFDEYFYEIGGDSNWKSTNALYGGNGDGKYQGFYYLNGEFKFKPQAGTDDWSGDYEFDGEGKIADNGSGKNCPDPGAGFYQIDVDLQAGTYALTQIKSITCVGNHNGWKEADANCHMTYNKEAGCWELTTALKDGFKFAMNDAWGTSWGGANGDATAYDNISVNNGKDLNVPAGEGTYKIQLYLSHEGANKVVLTKK
;
A
#
# COMPACT_ATOMS: atom_id res chain seq x y z
N ASP A 1 -11.67 -36.92 53.60
CA ASP A 1 -11.59 -36.37 52.24
C ASP A 1 -11.77 -34.88 52.30
N TRP A 2 -10.65 -34.21 52.36
CA TRP A 2 -10.63 -32.78 52.18
C TRP A 2 -10.67 -32.50 50.69
N ALA A 3 -11.82 -32.03 50.20
CA ALA A 3 -11.83 -31.36 48.94
C ALA A 3 -10.93 -30.14 49.07
N ASP A 4 -10.08 -29.90 48.07
CA ASP A 4 -9.38 -28.65 47.96
C ASP A 4 -10.35 -27.48 48.21
N PRO A 5 -9.95 -26.44 48.94
CA PRO A 5 -10.80 -25.33 49.18
C PRO A 5 -11.26 -24.82 47.79
N GLN A 6 -12.49 -25.13 47.48
CA GLN A 6 -13.13 -24.53 46.29
C GLN A 6 -13.03 -23.04 46.56
N THR A 7 -12.25 -22.37 45.74
CA THR A 7 -12.44 -20.93 45.58
C THR A 7 -13.89 -20.78 45.21
N ASN A 8 -14.71 -20.46 46.17
CA ASN A 8 -16.11 -20.24 45.91
C ASN A 8 -16.21 -18.97 45.09
N PRO A 9 -16.48 -19.03 43.78
CA PRO A 9 -16.53 -17.83 42.93
C PRO A 9 -17.76 -16.97 43.24
N GLN A 10 -18.47 -17.27 44.30
CA GLN A 10 -19.80 -16.78 44.60
C GLN A 10 -19.92 -16.08 45.96
N GLU A 11 -18.83 -15.94 46.69
CA GLU A 11 -18.91 -15.05 47.82
C GLU A 11 -18.87 -13.62 47.31
N ASP A 12 -19.97 -12.90 47.53
CA ASP A 12 -20.09 -11.48 47.22
C ASP A 12 -18.92 -10.75 47.91
N ALA A 13 -18.23 -9.91 47.13
CA ALA A 13 -17.16 -9.10 47.69
C ALA A 13 -17.73 -8.17 48.78
N ILE A 14 -17.00 -8.08 49.87
CA ILE A 14 -17.39 -7.20 50.97
C ILE A 14 -16.80 -5.81 50.79
N THR A 15 -17.52 -4.80 51.29
CA THR A 15 -17.03 -3.42 51.35
C THR A 15 -16.57 -3.10 52.77
N ILE A 16 -15.38 -2.56 52.91
CA ILE A 16 -14.84 -2.09 54.18
C ILE A 16 -14.85 -0.55 54.18
N PRO A 17 -15.55 0.11 55.08
CA PRO A 17 -15.56 1.56 55.15
C PRO A 17 -14.12 2.12 55.29
N GLY A 18 -13.80 3.10 54.44
CA GLY A 18 -12.48 3.72 54.40
C GLY A 18 -11.43 2.99 53.57
N TYR A 19 -11.67 1.73 53.14
CA TYR A 19 -10.81 1.02 52.22
C TYR A 19 -11.30 1.22 50.80
N GLN A 20 -10.80 2.29 50.15
CA GLN A 20 -11.29 2.75 48.86
C GLN A 20 -10.11 3.10 47.95
N ALA A 21 -10.22 2.67 46.71
CA ALA A 21 -9.31 3.08 45.67
C ALA A 21 -9.63 4.50 45.17
N SER A 22 -8.59 5.26 44.91
CA SER A 22 -8.67 6.58 44.30
C SER A 22 -7.87 6.59 42.99
N ALA A 23 -8.39 7.28 42.00
CA ALA A 23 -7.74 7.41 40.70
C ALA A 23 -6.42 8.20 40.81
N VAL A 24 -5.49 7.85 39.97
CA VAL A 24 -4.26 8.61 39.73
C VAL A 24 -4.39 9.46 38.47
N SER A 25 -3.51 10.43 38.32
CA SER A 25 -3.40 11.20 37.08
C SER A 25 -3.07 10.30 35.90
N ALA A 26 -3.40 10.74 34.66
CA ALA A 26 -3.07 10.02 33.45
C ALA A 26 -1.58 9.69 33.36
N LEU A 27 -1.29 8.45 32.97
CA LEU A 27 0.07 7.92 32.89
C LEU A 27 0.59 8.02 31.46
N ASP A 28 1.85 8.39 31.33
CA ASP A 28 2.60 8.23 30.10
C ASP A 28 3.72 7.22 30.36
N LEU A 29 3.56 5.99 29.86
CA LEU A 29 4.50 4.90 30.16
C LEU A 29 5.91 5.18 29.63
N ALA A 30 6.04 6.01 28.61
CA ALA A 30 7.35 6.43 28.08
C ALA A 30 8.12 7.31 29.08
N LYS A 31 7.44 7.95 30.03
CA LYS A 31 8.02 8.83 31.06
C LYS A 31 8.18 8.14 32.41
N VAL A 32 7.72 6.92 32.54
CA VAL A 32 7.89 6.11 33.76
C VAL A 32 9.22 5.41 33.72
N ALA A 33 10.14 5.80 34.61
CA ALA A 33 11.48 5.23 34.68
C ALA A 33 11.52 3.86 35.40
N GLU A 34 10.58 3.62 36.33
CA GLU A 34 10.53 2.42 37.16
C GLU A 34 9.74 1.31 36.48
N ASP A 35 9.93 0.06 36.92
CA ASP A 35 9.25 -1.11 36.35
C ASP A 35 7.76 -1.17 36.71
N SER A 36 7.35 -0.47 37.76
CA SER A 36 5.97 -0.43 38.26
C SER A 36 5.50 1.00 38.50
N VAL A 37 4.21 1.21 38.37
CA VAL A 37 3.58 2.54 38.53
C VAL A 37 2.21 2.39 39.20
N ASN A 38 1.83 3.38 39.97
CA ASN A 38 0.49 3.41 40.59
C ASN A 38 -0.58 3.57 39.49
N VAL A 39 -1.54 2.66 39.48
CA VAL A 39 -2.74 2.73 38.64
C VAL A 39 -3.95 3.15 39.51
N TYR A 40 -3.82 3.04 40.81
CA TYR A 40 -4.69 3.64 41.82
C TYR A 40 -3.90 3.86 43.11
N THR A 41 -4.49 4.55 44.05
CA THR A 41 -4.00 4.63 45.43
C THR A 41 -5.12 4.16 46.37
N ILE A 42 -4.73 3.64 47.52
CA ILE A 42 -5.66 3.31 48.57
C ILE A 42 -5.61 4.43 49.62
N SER A 43 -6.77 5.06 49.88
CA SER A 43 -6.91 5.96 51.00
C SER A 43 -6.71 5.13 52.28
N SER A 44 -5.89 5.59 53.18
CA SER A 44 -5.40 4.86 54.33
C SER A 44 -6.51 4.05 55.01
N ALA A 45 -6.41 2.78 54.81
CA ALA A 45 -7.35 1.90 55.43
C ALA A 45 -6.77 1.37 56.72
N THR A 46 -7.31 1.76 57.80
CA THR A 46 -7.24 0.91 58.97
C THR A 46 -8.18 -0.24 58.68
N LEU A 47 -7.64 -1.39 58.34
CA LEU A 47 -8.43 -2.60 58.23
C LEU A 47 -9.07 -2.87 59.58
N PRO A 48 -10.29 -3.46 59.65
CA PRO A 48 -10.85 -3.94 60.88
C PRO A 48 -9.89 -4.90 61.56
N GLU A 49 -9.92 -4.94 62.89
CA GLU A 49 -9.07 -5.77 63.70
C GLU A 49 -9.12 -7.25 63.24
N GLY A 50 -7.94 -7.86 63.07
CA GLY A 50 -7.79 -9.26 62.70
C GLY A 50 -7.70 -9.55 61.21
N PHE A 51 -7.85 -8.53 60.35
CA PHE A 51 -7.63 -8.72 58.89
C PHE A 51 -6.17 -8.51 58.50
N GLU A 52 -5.68 -9.44 57.67
CA GLU A 52 -4.39 -9.30 57.01
C GLU A 52 -4.60 -9.22 55.48
N LEU A 53 -3.90 -8.31 54.82
CA LEU A 53 -4.00 -8.19 53.34
C LEU A 53 -3.27 -9.33 52.64
N GLY A 54 -3.93 -9.90 51.63
CA GLY A 54 -3.36 -10.82 50.67
C GLY A 54 -3.02 -10.11 49.37
N ASN A 55 -3.52 -10.62 48.25
CA ASN A 55 -3.25 -10.13 46.93
C ASN A 55 -4.25 -9.05 46.48
N SER A 56 -3.74 -8.04 45.78
CA SER A 56 -4.56 -7.02 45.17
C SER A 56 -4.53 -7.15 43.64
N ARG A 57 -5.63 -6.76 43.02
CA ARG A 57 -5.75 -6.68 41.57
C ARG A 57 -6.68 -5.55 41.17
N ILE A 58 -6.53 -5.09 39.96
CA ILE A 58 -7.48 -4.24 39.26
C ILE A 58 -8.01 -4.96 38.03
N GLU A 59 -9.32 -4.97 37.86
CA GLU A 59 -9.96 -5.48 36.63
C GLU A 59 -10.22 -4.30 35.71
N LEU A 60 -9.58 -4.29 34.54
CA LEU A 60 -9.61 -3.19 33.60
C LEU A 60 -10.47 -3.53 32.39
N THR A 61 -11.51 -2.73 32.18
CA THR A 61 -12.40 -2.84 31.01
C THR A 61 -12.16 -1.65 30.09
N PRO A 62 -11.85 -1.89 28.82
CA PRO A 62 -11.62 -0.80 27.87
C PRO A 62 -12.86 0.08 27.72
N GLU A 63 -12.69 1.39 27.82
CA GLU A 63 -13.74 2.36 27.57
C GLU A 63 -13.96 2.54 26.06
N GLY A 64 -15.22 2.60 25.63
CA GLY A 64 -15.57 2.84 24.22
C GLY A 64 -15.37 1.66 23.28
N VAL A 65 -15.12 0.47 23.79
CA VAL A 65 -14.99 -0.78 23.01
C VAL A 65 -16.28 -1.59 23.18
N GLU A 66 -16.92 -1.91 22.07
CA GLU A 66 -18.14 -2.73 22.07
C GLU A 66 -17.83 -4.15 22.54
N ASN A 67 -18.69 -4.70 23.40
CA ASN A 67 -18.53 -6.05 23.98
C ASN A 67 -17.19 -6.25 24.72
N ALA A 68 -16.64 -5.20 25.29
CA ALA A 68 -15.39 -5.26 26.03
C ALA A 68 -15.51 -6.17 27.24
N THR A 69 -14.46 -6.94 27.51
CA THR A 69 -14.34 -7.76 28.72
C THR A 69 -13.26 -7.19 29.64
N ALA A 70 -13.42 -7.41 30.93
CA ALA A 70 -12.43 -7.03 31.92
C ALA A 70 -11.19 -7.93 31.82
N THR A 71 -10.01 -7.33 31.95
CA THR A 71 -8.74 -8.03 32.09
C THR A 71 -8.20 -7.80 33.50
N GLU A 72 -7.84 -8.88 34.18
CA GLU A 72 -7.21 -8.81 35.47
C GLU A 72 -5.75 -8.40 35.36
N VAL A 73 -5.37 -7.37 36.12
CA VAL A 73 -3.97 -6.91 36.22
C VAL A 73 -3.59 -6.97 37.70
N LYS A 74 -2.56 -7.69 38.06
CA LYS A 74 -2.04 -7.78 39.41
C LYS A 74 -1.45 -6.45 39.85
N THR A 75 -1.69 -6.08 41.07
CA THR A 75 -1.10 -4.88 41.68
C THR A 75 -0.50 -5.21 43.04
N SER A 76 0.39 -4.35 43.52
CA SER A 76 0.71 -4.31 44.94
C SER A 76 -0.51 -3.81 45.75
N ASN A 77 -0.47 -4.00 47.07
CA ASN A 77 -1.54 -3.54 47.91
C ASN A 77 -1.71 -2.02 47.95
N ASP A 78 -0.67 -1.28 47.58
CA ASP A 78 -0.69 0.18 47.41
C ASP A 78 -1.00 0.64 45.98
N GLY A 79 -1.36 -0.26 45.09
CA GLY A 79 -1.91 0.06 43.77
C GLY A 79 -0.92 0.16 42.61
N LYS A 80 0.24 -0.45 42.75
CA LYS A 80 1.25 -0.46 41.65
C LYS A 80 1.08 -1.68 40.77
N ALA A 81 0.91 -1.47 39.46
CA ALA A 81 0.99 -2.47 38.42
C ALA A 81 2.34 -2.39 37.70
N THR A 82 2.77 -3.49 37.08
CA THR A 82 3.96 -3.44 36.23
C THR A 82 3.68 -2.68 34.95
N LYS A 83 4.65 -1.92 34.54
CA LYS A 83 4.63 -1.20 33.24
C LYS A 83 4.43 -2.16 32.07
N ALA A 84 5.08 -3.34 32.14
CA ALA A 84 4.94 -4.37 31.11
C ALA A 84 3.51 -4.91 30.98
N ASP A 85 2.81 -5.16 32.08
CA ASP A 85 1.41 -5.63 32.06
C ASP A 85 0.48 -4.59 31.45
N LEU A 86 0.65 -3.31 31.80
CA LEU A 86 -0.12 -2.21 31.23
C LEU A 86 0.15 -2.04 29.73
N GLN A 87 1.39 -2.07 29.34
CA GLN A 87 1.81 -1.99 27.95
C GLN A 87 1.17 -3.11 27.12
N ALA A 88 1.28 -4.34 27.58
CA ALA A 88 0.74 -5.51 26.90
C ALA A 88 -0.80 -5.43 26.77
N LEU A 89 -1.48 -5.00 27.83
CA LEU A 89 -2.93 -4.84 27.79
C LEU A 89 -3.36 -3.79 26.76
N ILE A 90 -2.72 -2.61 26.78
CA ILE A 90 -3.04 -1.54 25.83
C ILE A 90 -2.81 -2.01 24.40
N GLU A 91 -1.67 -2.62 24.11
CA GLU A 91 -1.34 -3.11 22.78
C GLU A 91 -2.32 -4.18 22.29
N SER A 92 -2.75 -5.08 23.17
CA SER A 92 -3.69 -6.16 22.83
C SER A 92 -5.09 -5.64 22.43
N VAL A 93 -5.51 -4.52 23.00
CA VAL A 93 -6.85 -3.94 22.77
C VAL A 93 -6.83 -2.86 21.71
N TYR A 94 -5.85 -1.99 21.73
CA TYR A 94 -5.84 -0.75 20.97
C TYR A 94 -4.70 -0.64 19.94
N GLY A 95 -3.71 -1.54 19.99
CA GLY A 95 -2.51 -1.45 19.17
C GLY A 95 -1.40 -0.64 19.80
N LYS A 96 -0.41 -0.24 18.98
CA LYS A 96 0.88 0.29 19.45
C LYS A 96 0.99 1.82 19.38
N ALA A 97 -0.01 2.50 18.85
CA ALA A 97 0.02 3.96 18.71
C ALA A 97 0.13 4.67 20.07
N PRO A 98 0.91 5.76 20.19
CA PRO A 98 1.09 6.49 21.45
C PRO A 98 -0.10 7.40 21.75
N VAL A 99 -1.25 6.81 21.93
CA VAL A 99 -2.51 7.50 22.20
C VAL A 99 -2.96 7.12 23.60
N ALA A 100 -3.39 8.10 24.39
CA ALA A 100 -3.95 7.86 25.72
C ALA A 100 -5.21 6.99 25.63
N ARG A 101 -5.23 5.91 26.41
CA ARG A 101 -6.35 4.97 26.46
C ARG A 101 -6.90 4.92 27.86
N THR A 102 -8.23 4.90 27.97
CA THR A 102 -8.93 4.89 29.25
C THR A 102 -9.63 3.57 29.48
N PHE A 103 -9.50 3.06 30.70
CA PHE A 103 -10.14 1.85 31.19
C PHE A 103 -11.00 2.16 32.40
N ASP A 104 -12.13 1.48 32.50
CA ASP A 104 -12.88 1.40 33.76
C ASP A 104 -12.23 0.32 34.64
N GLY A 105 -11.75 0.70 35.79
CA GLY A 105 -11.07 -0.20 36.73
C GLY A 105 -11.93 -0.55 37.92
N HIS A 106 -11.91 -1.81 38.33
CA HIS A 106 -12.49 -2.28 39.54
C HIS A 106 -11.43 -2.95 40.42
N VAL A 107 -11.24 -2.42 41.62
CA VAL A 107 -10.13 -2.83 42.50
C VAL A 107 -10.65 -3.80 43.55
N TYR A 108 -9.94 -4.93 43.67
CA TYR A 108 -10.20 -5.96 44.66
C TYR A 108 -8.93 -6.32 45.42
N THR A 109 -9.09 -6.58 46.72
CA THR A 109 -8.00 -7.07 47.56
C THR A 109 -8.50 -8.26 48.40
N THR A 110 -7.75 -9.33 48.40
CA THR A 110 -7.99 -10.46 49.27
C THR A 110 -7.53 -10.12 50.68
N ALA A 111 -8.34 -10.39 51.67
CA ALA A 111 -7.98 -10.26 53.08
C ALA A 111 -8.27 -11.57 53.82
N VAL A 112 -7.45 -11.87 54.83
CA VAL A 112 -7.59 -13.08 55.65
C VAL A 112 -7.89 -12.65 57.10
N LYS A 113 -8.94 -13.23 57.68
CA LYS A 113 -9.26 -13.12 59.10
C LYS A 113 -9.63 -14.47 59.63
N ASP A 114 -9.02 -14.87 60.77
CA ASP A 114 -9.30 -16.12 61.45
C ASP A 114 -9.18 -17.35 60.51
N GLY A 115 -8.22 -17.31 59.57
CA GLY A 115 -8.00 -18.38 58.61
C GLY A 115 -9.00 -18.42 57.47
N GLN A 116 -9.92 -17.46 57.36
CA GLN A 116 -10.88 -17.34 56.27
C GLN A 116 -10.51 -16.18 55.33
N ALA A 117 -10.49 -16.47 54.03
CA ALA A 117 -10.31 -15.44 53.02
C ALA A 117 -11.59 -14.71 52.67
N ALA A 118 -11.52 -13.39 52.56
CA ALA A 118 -12.60 -12.53 52.11
C ALA A 118 -12.09 -11.68 50.95
N LEU A 119 -12.95 -11.41 49.96
CA LEU A 119 -12.64 -10.49 48.89
C LEU A 119 -13.20 -9.10 49.24
N ILE A 120 -12.30 -8.14 49.28
CA ILE A 120 -12.69 -6.72 49.52
C ILE A 120 -12.87 -6.03 48.19
N ASP A 121 -14.05 -5.46 47.98
CA ASP A 121 -14.31 -4.52 46.89
C ASP A 121 -13.87 -3.13 47.34
N ALA A 122 -12.80 -2.64 46.74
CA ALA A 122 -12.27 -1.31 47.02
C ALA A 122 -12.82 -0.21 46.10
N GLY A 123 -13.83 -0.54 45.29
CA GLY A 123 -14.49 0.42 44.41
C GLY A 123 -13.88 0.53 43.02
N THR A 124 -14.36 1.52 42.30
CA THR A 124 -14.00 1.72 40.86
C THR A 124 -13.21 3.00 40.69
N VAL A 125 -12.29 2.95 39.73
CA VAL A 125 -11.48 4.10 39.31
C VAL A 125 -11.31 4.06 37.78
N LYS A 126 -11.14 5.22 37.20
CA LYS A 126 -10.66 5.28 35.81
C LYS A 126 -9.14 5.24 35.75
N VAL A 127 -8.61 4.49 34.81
CA VAL A 127 -7.17 4.43 34.55
C VAL A 127 -6.93 4.86 33.09
N THR A 128 -6.16 5.93 32.93
CA THR A 128 -5.76 6.43 31.62
C THR A 128 -4.25 6.28 31.47
N ALA A 129 -3.83 5.63 30.41
CA ALA A 129 -2.41 5.41 30.14
C ALA A 129 -2.10 5.50 28.64
N THR A 130 -0.96 6.05 28.32
CA THR A 130 -0.39 6.09 26.97
C THR A 130 0.75 5.07 26.89
N PRO A 131 0.72 4.14 25.93
CA PRO A 131 1.76 3.14 25.79
C PRO A 131 3.08 3.75 25.28
N VAL A 132 4.18 3.04 25.48
CA VAL A 132 5.45 3.34 24.83
C VAL A 132 5.35 2.89 23.38
N ALA A 133 5.43 3.84 22.45
CA ALA A 133 5.40 3.53 21.02
C ALA A 133 6.76 3.01 20.52
N PRO A 134 6.77 2.14 19.49
CA PRO A 134 7.97 1.87 18.73
C PRO A 134 8.55 3.16 18.13
N ASN A 135 9.87 3.20 17.93
CA ASN A 135 10.53 4.34 17.29
C ASN A 135 10.33 4.29 15.78
N ILE A 136 9.19 4.76 15.32
CA ILE A 136 8.80 4.79 13.91
C ILE A 136 8.41 6.21 13.53
N SER A 137 9.02 6.74 12.47
CA SER A 137 8.69 8.05 11.93
C SER A 137 7.45 7.99 11.04
N GLN A 138 6.79 9.13 10.85
CA GLN A 138 5.60 9.23 10.00
C GLN A 138 5.96 9.13 8.51
N ASN A 139 7.13 9.62 8.12
CA ASN A 139 7.56 9.69 6.73
C ASN A 139 9.00 9.19 6.59
N TYR A 140 9.23 8.42 5.51
CA TYR A 140 10.55 8.01 5.09
C TYR A 140 10.76 8.34 3.62
N TYR A 141 12.00 8.58 3.23
CA TYR A 141 12.41 9.00 1.89
C TYR A 141 13.68 8.27 1.47
N ILE A 142 13.87 8.11 0.17
CA ILE A 142 15.15 7.69 -0.40
C ILE A 142 16.01 8.93 -0.64
N ILE A 143 17.24 8.92 -0.15
CA ILE A 143 18.27 9.89 -0.49
C ILE A 143 19.26 9.25 -1.44
N GLY A 144 19.62 9.94 -2.53
CA GLY A 144 20.44 9.37 -3.60
C GLY A 144 19.60 8.70 -4.69
N GLY A 145 20.01 7.52 -5.13
CA GLY A 145 19.43 6.89 -6.31
C GLY A 145 19.88 7.59 -7.58
N THR A 146 18.93 8.04 -8.41
CA THR A 146 19.23 8.85 -9.61
C THR A 146 19.25 10.35 -9.32
N LEU A 147 18.95 10.76 -8.09
CA LEU A 147 18.93 12.15 -7.66
C LEU A 147 20.17 12.49 -6.84
N ASP A 148 20.41 13.77 -6.68
CA ASP A 148 21.47 14.27 -5.82
C ASP A 148 21.24 13.89 -4.34
N TRP A 149 22.34 13.68 -3.62
CA TRP A 149 22.34 13.42 -2.18
C TRP A 149 22.06 14.70 -1.39
N LYS A 150 20.81 15.17 -1.47
CA LYS A 150 20.33 16.38 -0.82
C LYS A 150 18.98 16.14 -0.17
N ALA A 151 18.71 16.81 0.94
CA ALA A 151 17.48 16.65 1.70
C ALA A 151 16.22 17.05 0.91
N ASP A 152 16.27 18.13 0.14
CA ASP A 152 15.15 18.58 -0.70
C ASP A 152 14.84 17.59 -1.84
N ALA A 153 15.89 17.05 -2.49
CA ALA A 153 15.74 16.02 -3.51
C ALA A 153 15.17 14.73 -2.91
N ALA A 154 15.62 14.31 -1.73
CA ALA A 154 15.12 13.12 -1.04
C ALA A 154 13.61 13.19 -0.79
N LYS A 155 13.08 14.35 -0.43
CA LYS A 155 11.65 14.54 -0.15
C LYS A 155 10.75 14.32 -1.38
N THR A 156 11.29 14.31 -2.57
CA THR A 156 10.56 13.93 -3.80
C THR A 156 10.45 12.41 -3.97
N GLN A 157 11.19 11.63 -3.20
CA GLN A 157 11.21 10.17 -3.21
C GLN A 157 10.64 9.60 -1.90
N LYS A 158 9.37 9.89 -1.64
CA LYS A 158 8.68 9.50 -0.41
C LYS A 158 8.18 8.07 -0.49
N PHE A 159 8.44 7.26 0.52
CA PHE A 159 7.87 5.94 0.69
C PHE A 159 6.34 6.00 0.78
N ASN A 160 5.69 5.02 0.16
CA ASN A 160 4.25 4.80 0.29
C ASN A 160 3.94 4.07 1.58
N HIS A 161 2.79 4.38 2.15
CA HIS A 161 2.29 3.77 3.36
C HIS A 161 0.76 3.59 3.26
N SER A 162 0.22 2.61 3.96
CA SER A 162 -1.23 2.41 4.07
C SER A 162 -1.91 3.52 4.88
N ASP A 163 -3.24 3.47 4.97
CA ASP A 163 -4.03 4.40 5.79
C ASP A 163 -3.99 4.06 7.30
N ILE A 164 -3.45 2.90 7.67
CA ILE A 164 -3.27 2.50 9.06
C ILE A 164 -2.11 3.31 9.65
N ASN A 165 -2.18 3.68 10.93
CA ASN A 165 -1.08 4.41 11.55
C ASN A 165 0.24 3.60 11.50
N VAL A 166 1.36 4.29 11.45
CA VAL A 166 2.69 3.68 11.25
C VAL A 166 3.11 2.72 12.35
N TYR A 167 2.53 2.83 13.54
CA TYR A 167 2.87 1.98 14.68
C TYR A 167 2.19 0.61 14.59
N ASP A 168 1.01 0.54 13.98
CA ASP A 168 0.24 -0.69 13.76
C ASP A 168 0.48 -1.29 12.39
N ASP A 169 0.92 -0.48 11.41
CA ASP A 169 1.50 -0.92 10.14
C ASP A 169 2.89 -0.33 9.95
N PRO A 170 3.95 -1.04 10.33
CA PRO A 170 5.31 -0.53 10.27
C PRO A 170 5.97 -0.65 8.88
N VAL A 171 5.26 -1.12 7.87
CA VAL A 171 5.79 -1.40 6.53
C VAL A 171 5.62 -0.22 5.61
N PHE A 172 6.71 0.19 4.96
CA PHE A 172 6.76 1.26 3.95
C PHE A 172 7.40 0.71 2.69
N THR A 173 6.91 1.12 1.54
CA THR A 173 7.43 0.68 0.24
C THR A 173 7.63 1.84 -0.70
N ILE A 174 8.62 1.74 -1.56
CA ILE A 174 8.84 2.66 -2.67
C ILE A 174 9.44 1.91 -3.85
N THR A 175 9.19 2.38 -5.05
CA THR A 175 9.91 1.96 -6.24
C THR A 175 10.58 3.19 -6.85
N ILE A 176 11.89 3.13 -7.02
CA ILE A 176 12.69 4.21 -7.59
C ILE A 176 13.34 3.75 -8.90
N PRO A 177 13.66 4.66 -9.83
CA PRO A 177 14.47 4.33 -11.00
C PRO A 177 15.87 3.86 -10.60
N ALA A 178 16.42 2.91 -11.34
CA ALA A 178 17.84 2.55 -11.27
C ALA A 178 18.65 3.41 -12.23
N LYS A 179 19.93 3.63 -11.94
CA LYS A 179 20.85 4.23 -12.90
C LYS A 179 21.15 3.24 -14.02
N GLU A 180 21.09 3.71 -15.24
CA GLU A 180 21.39 2.89 -16.42
C GLU A 180 22.89 2.69 -16.56
N GLY A 181 23.32 1.42 -16.61
CA GLY A 181 24.73 1.06 -16.84
C GLY A 181 25.68 1.38 -15.68
N GLU A 182 25.17 1.83 -14.55
CA GLU A 182 25.95 2.19 -13.37
C GLU A 182 25.36 1.55 -12.11
N ASP A 183 26.16 1.48 -11.04
CA ASP A 183 25.66 1.12 -9.72
C ASP A 183 24.75 2.23 -9.19
N THR A 184 23.63 1.84 -8.59
CA THR A 184 22.71 2.78 -7.93
C THR A 184 22.94 2.73 -6.43
N TRP A 185 23.40 3.85 -5.86
CA TRP A 185 23.63 4.03 -4.43
C TRP A 185 22.54 4.89 -3.80
N PHE A 186 22.07 4.51 -2.64
CA PHE A 186 21.06 5.28 -1.92
C PHE A 186 21.08 4.97 -0.43
N GLY A 187 20.39 5.81 0.33
CA GLY A 187 20.11 5.64 1.74
C GLY A 187 18.66 5.95 2.04
N ILE A 188 18.27 5.82 3.31
CA ILE A 188 16.92 6.11 3.78
C ILE A 188 16.99 7.17 4.85
N VAL A 189 16.13 8.18 4.75
CA VAL A 189 16.03 9.30 5.70
C VAL A 189 14.57 9.49 6.10
N ASP A 190 14.36 9.97 7.32
CA ASP A 190 13.08 10.52 7.78
C ASP A 190 13.12 12.04 7.76
N ASP A 191 12.06 12.71 8.23
CA ASP A 191 11.99 14.17 8.28
C ASP A 191 13.09 14.75 9.18
N ALA A 192 13.35 14.13 10.33
CA ALA A 192 14.39 14.58 11.26
C ALA A 192 15.79 14.47 10.66
N ALA A 193 16.08 13.38 9.93
CA ALA A 193 17.36 13.21 9.23
C ALA A 193 17.53 14.25 8.11
N CYS A 194 16.47 14.53 7.35
CA CYS A 194 16.48 15.60 6.34
C CYS A 194 16.81 16.96 6.95
N GLU A 195 16.19 17.30 8.07
CA GLU A 195 16.47 18.55 8.80
C GLU A 195 17.91 18.62 9.31
N ALA A 196 18.41 17.53 9.87
CA ALA A 196 19.79 17.45 10.37
C ALA A 196 20.81 17.62 9.24
N ILE A 197 20.58 17.01 8.08
CA ILE A 197 21.42 17.17 6.89
C ILE A 197 21.38 18.61 6.40
N ALA A 198 20.19 19.18 6.24
CA ALA A 198 20.02 20.54 5.70
C ALA A 198 20.58 21.62 6.62
N ALA A 199 20.39 21.49 7.94
CA ALA A 199 20.80 22.52 8.90
C ALA A 199 22.25 22.39 9.33
N ASN A 200 22.78 21.18 9.49
CA ASN A 200 24.06 20.92 10.14
C ASN A 200 24.99 19.99 9.36
N ASN A 201 24.61 19.60 8.14
CA ASN A 201 25.33 18.57 7.39
C ASN A 201 25.55 17.28 8.22
N ASP A 202 24.58 16.93 9.04
CA ASP A 202 24.60 15.78 9.93
C ASP A 202 23.95 14.57 9.26
N TRP A 203 24.76 13.60 8.87
CA TRP A 203 24.38 12.37 8.18
C TRP A 203 24.24 11.18 9.12
N SER A 204 24.44 11.37 10.40
CA SER A 204 24.55 10.29 11.39
C SER A 204 23.32 9.39 11.49
N SER A 205 22.13 9.93 11.25
CA SER A 205 20.85 9.21 11.32
C SER A 205 20.37 8.64 9.99
N VAL A 206 21.12 8.80 8.91
CA VAL A 206 20.80 8.15 7.63
C VAL A 206 20.84 6.64 7.80
N LEU A 207 19.77 5.96 7.36
CA LEU A 207 19.65 4.51 7.42
C LEU A 207 20.24 3.86 6.18
N GLY A 208 20.87 2.74 6.38
CA GLY A 208 21.40 1.89 5.34
C GLY A 208 21.46 0.45 5.80
N THR A 209 22.31 -0.33 5.14
CA THR A 209 22.54 -1.72 5.54
C THR A 209 23.41 -1.80 6.78
N ALA A 210 23.03 -2.64 7.74
CA ALA A 210 23.88 -2.93 8.90
C ALA A 210 25.22 -3.56 8.53
N LYS A 211 25.33 -4.13 7.31
CA LYS A 211 26.57 -4.68 6.77
C LYS A 211 27.54 -3.62 6.25
N GLY A 212 27.03 -2.39 6.02
CA GLY A 212 27.82 -1.27 5.55
C GLY A 212 28.28 -1.36 4.10
N ASN A 213 28.68 -0.23 3.54
CA ASN A 213 29.39 -0.11 2.28
C ASN A 213 28.80 -0.84 1.08
N GLY A 214 27.48 -0.75 0.91
CA GLY A 214 26.79 -1.39 -0.21
C GLY A 214 26.85 -2.93 -0.19
N ASN A 215 27.15 -3.55 0.94
CA ASN A 215 27.22 -5.01 1.08
C ASN A 215 25.86 -5.66 1.33
N ASN A 216 24.79 -4.96 1.03
CA ASN A 216 23.43 -5.50 1.10
C ASN A 216 23.22 -6.60 0.07
N ALA A 217 22.49 -7.64 0.47
CA ALA A 217 21.95 -8.61 -0.48
C ALA A 217 20.77 -8.02 -1.25
N LEU A 218 20.43 -8.66 -2.36
CA LEU A 218 19.23 -8.38 -3.15
C LEU A 218 18.22 -9.51 -2.92
N ASN A 219 16.94 -9.18 -2.92
CA ASN A 219 15.83 -10.13 -2.76
C ASN A 219 15.77 -10.85 -1.41
N GLU A 220 16.48 -10.35 -0.43
CA GLU A 220 16.55 -10.90 0.93
C GLU A 220 16.22 -9.82 1.97
N THR A 221 15.61 -10.24 3.08
CA THR A 221 15.36 -9.37 4.22
C THR A 221 16.60 -9.31 5.11
N GLU A 222 17.09 -8.11 5.35
CA GLU A 222 18.30 -7.86 6.16
C GLU A 222 18.08 -6.68 7.12
N GLN A 223 19.00 -6.49 8.06
CA GLN A 223 18.91 -5.45 9.09
C GLN A 223 19.31 -4.07 8.57
N LEU A 224 18.52 -3.08 8.96
CA LEU A 224 18.86 -1.66 8.87
C LEU A 224 19.83 -1.28 10.00
N ASP A 225 20.65 -0.28 9.74
CA ASP A 225 21.31 0.47 10.81
C ASP A 225 21.62 1.89 10.36
N THR A 226 21.98 2.74 11.33
CA THR A 226 22.32 4.13 11.07
C THR A 226 23.78 4.25 10.65
N ARG A 227 24.07 5.32 9.91
CA ARG A 227 25.45 5.68 9.55
C ARG A 227 26.32 5.89 10.79
N ALA A 228 25.74 6.44 11.88
CA ALA A 228 26.45 6.61 13.15
C ALA A 228 26.97 5.28 13.74
N LYS A 229 26.23 4.20 13.58
CA LYS A 229 26.61 2.88 14.13
C LYS A 229 27.49 2.08 13.17
N VAL A 230 27.22 2.14 11.87
CA VAL A 230 27.94 1.35 10.86
C VAL A 230 29.26 2.01 10.45
N GLY A 231 29.38 3.31 10.65
CA GLY A 231 30.50 4.10 10.18
C GLY A 231 30.18 4.86 8.88
N ASN A 232 31.20 5.33 8.19
CA ASN A 232 31.07 6.32 7.12
C ASN A 232 30.21 5.90 5.93
N ASP A 233 29.86 4.63 5.78
CA ASP A 233 29.16 4.17 4.61
C ASP A 233 28.20 3.02 4.94
N ALA A 234 26.99 3.38 5.37
CA ALA A 234 25.89 2.47 5.54
C ALA A 234 25.06 2.31 4.25
N SER A 235 25.41 3.01 3.17
CA SER A 235 24.62 3.09 1.96
C SER A 235 24.29 1.74 1.35
N PHE A 236 23.11 1.64 0.74
CA PHE A 236 22.71 0.53 -0.10
C PHE A 236 23.29 0.68 -1.50
N LYS A 237 23.52 -0.45 -2.15
CA LYS A 237 23.92 -0.50 -3.55
C LYS A 237 23.10 -1.52 -4.31
N VAL A 238 22.63 -1.14 -5.49
CA VAL A 238 22.17 -2.08 -6.52
C VAL A 238 23.17 -2.01 -7.66
N PRO A 239 23.96 -3.08 -7.91
CA PRO A 239 24.98 -3.04 -8.91
C PRO A 239 24.40 -3.00 -10.32
N ALA A 240 25.13 -2.39 -11.27
CA ALA A 240 24.77 -2.37 -12.69
C ALA A 240 24.51 -3.77 -13.24
N SER A 241 25.25 -4.77 -12.75
CA SER A 241 25.14 -6.18 -13.16
C SER A 241 23.76 -6.80 -12.80
N ALA A 242 22.99 -6.20 -11.90
CA ALA A 242 21.64 -6.67 -11.62
C ALA A 242 20.64 -6.40 -12.76
N GLY A 243 21.00 -5.56 -13.73
CA GLY A 243 20.17 -5.25 -14.90
C GLY A 243 18.85 -4.55 -14.54
N ALA A 244 18.78 -3.91 -13.38
CA ALA A 244 17.55 -3.28 -12.91
C ALA A 244 17.19 -2.05 -13.75
N LYS A 245 15.92 -1.91 -14.09
CA LYS A 245 15.32 -0.66 -14.57
C LYS A 245 14.77 0.16 -13.41
N TYR A 246 14.23 -0.53 -12.41
CA TYR A 246 13.67 0.01 -11.19
C TYR A 246 14.13 -0.80 -9.98
N ILE A 247 14.05 -0.18 -8.82
CA ILE A 247 14.42 -0.79 -7.56
C ILE A 247 13.23 -0.63 -6.60
N LYS A 248 12.67 -1.75 -6.15
CA LYS A 248 11.67 -1.74 -5.08
C LYS A 248 12.39 -1.87 -3.74
N VAL A 249 12.08 -0.97 -2.82
CA VAL A 249 12.58 -0.98 -1.45
C VAL A 249 11.41 -1.13 -0.51
N GLU A 250 11.46 -2.14 0.35
CA GLU A 250 10.51 -2.37 1.43
C GLU A 250 11.25 -2.29 2.75
N ILE A 251 10.70 -1.53 3.70
CA ILE A 251 11.22 -1.45 5.06
C ILE A 251 10.13 -1.82 6.05
N ASN A 252 10.53 -2.52 7.12
CA ASN A 252 9.70 -2.78 8.29
C ASN A 252 10.38 -2.10 9.49
N MET A 253 9.80 -1.00 9.96
CA MET A 253 10.42 -0.19 10.99
C MET A 253 10.20 -0.71 12.41
N LEU A 254 9.30 -1.67 12.60
CA LEU A 254 9.19 -2.41 13.86
C LEU A 254 10.34 -3.42 14.01
N ASP A 255 10.58 -4.21 12.96
CA ASP A 255 11.66 -5.21 12.92
C ASP A 255 13.02 -4.58 12.58
N TYR A 256 13.01 -3.35 12.10
CA TYR A 256 14.19 -2.61 11.67
C TYR A 256 14.92 -3.32 10.53
N THR A 257 14.15 -3.74 9.53
CA THR A 257 14.61 -4.52 8.38
C THR A 257 14.31 -3.83 7.06
N TYR A 258 15.01 -4.28 6.01
CA TYR A 258 14.77 -3.87 4.63
C TYR A 258 14.82 -5.06 3.69
N LYS A 259 14.20 -4.91 2.54
CA LYS A 259 14.33 -5.79 1.38
C LYS A 259 14.44 -4.96 0.11
N ILE A 260 15.46 -5.23 -0.69
CA ILE A 260 15.70 -4.55 -1.97
C ILE A 260 15.47 -5.54 -3.09
N THR A 261 14.54 -5.21 -4.00
CA THR A 261 14.20 -6.05 -5.15
C THR A 261 14.49 -5.30 -6.43
N PRO A 262 15.49 -5.72 -7.23
CA PRO A 262 15.72 -5.19 -8.56
C PRO A 262 14.57 -5.60 -9.48
N LEU A 263 14.05 -4.66 -10.26
CA LEU A 263 12.95 -4.87 -11.19
C LEU A 263 13.39 -4.56 -12.61
N SER A 264 13.05 -5.47 -13.54
CA SER A 264 13.22 -5.26 -14.96
C SER A 264 11.95 -5.73 -15.65
N PHE A 265 11.25 -4.80 -16.28
CA PHE A 265 9.98 -5.09 -16.93
C PHE A 265 10.18 -5.25 -18.42
N ASP A 266 9.60 -6.31 -18.97
CA ASP A 266 9.59 -6.57 -20.40
C ASP A 266 8.78 -5.52 -21.15
N GLU A 267 9.03 -5.40 -22.45
CA GLU A 267 8.35 -4.45 -23.33
C GLU A 267 6.88 -4.79 -23.50
N TYR A 268 6.51 -6.06 -23.45
CA TYR A 268 5.15 -6.54 -23.63
C TYR A 268 4.63 -7.32 -22.44
N PHE A 269 3.34 -7.20 -22.22
CA PHE A 269 2.54 -8.00 -21.31
C PHE A 269 1.26 -8.43 -22.04
N TYR A 270 0.58 -9.47 -21.60
CA TYR A 270 -0.47 -10.07 -22.44
C TYR A 270 -1.77 -10.30 -21.63
N GLU A 271 -2.91 -9.98 -22.25
CA GLU A 271 -4.22 -10.39 -21.81
C GLU A 271 -4.60 -11.70 -22.50
N ILE A 272 -5.31 -12.57 -21.80
CA ILE A 272 -5.92 -13.77 -22.36
C ILE A 272 -7.24 -14.05 -21.64
N GLY A 273 -8.26 -14.43 -22.39
CA GLY A 273 -9.56 -14.71 -21.79
C GLY A 273 -10.62 -15.23 -22.75
N GLY A 274 -11.86 -15.05 -22.32
CA GLY A 274 -13.05 -15.55 -23.04
C GLY A 274 -13.24 -14.95 -24.43
N ASP A 275 -12.66 -13.81 -24.72
CA ASP A 275 -12.69 -13.17 -26.04
C ASP A 275 -12.11 -14.06 -27.15
N SER A 276 -11.15 -14.90 -26.83
CA SER A 276 -10.52 -15.87 -27.73
C SER A 276 -10.82 -17.34 -27.35
N ASN A 277 -11.74 -17.59 -26.41
CA ASN A 277 -11.88 -18.89 -25.77
C ASN A 277 -10.55 -19.40 -25.15
N TRP A 278 -9.74 -18.48 -24.60
CA TRP A 278 -8.45 -18.78 -23.98
C TRP A 278 -7.42 -19.40 -24.96
N LYS A 279 -7.53 -19.08 -26.25
CA LYS A 279 -6.67 -19.66 -27.30
C LYS A 279 -5.59 -18.73 -27.83
N SER A 280 -5.76 -17.43 -27.64
CA SER A 280 -4.80 -16.44 -28.09
C SER A 280 -4.69 -15.27 -27.12
N THR A 281 -3.54 -14.60 -27.15
CA THR A 281 -3.23 -13.46 -26.29
C THR A 281 -3.36 -12.14 -27.04
N ASN A 282 -3.69 -11.08 -26.29
CA ASN A 282 -3.67 -9.71 -26.77
C ASN A 282 -2.48 -8.97 -26.13
N ALA A 283 -1.57 -8.48 -26.97
CA ALA A 283 -0.37 -7.80 -26.49
C ALA A 283 -0.67 -6.39 -25.95
N LEU A 284 -0.13 -6.12 -24.80
CA LEU A 284 -0.09 -4.78 -24.19
C LEU A 284 1.34 -4.28 -24.24
N TYR A 285 1.53 -3.01 -24.61
CA TYR A 285 2.84 -2.43 -24.82
C TYR A 285 3.25 -1.50 -23.68
N GLY A 286 4.49 -1.63 -23.20
CA GLY A 286 5.10 -0.80 -22.18
C GLY A 286 6.51 -0.37 -22.56
N GLY A 287 6.63 0.66 -23.36
CA GLY A 287 7.91 1.09 -23.96
C GLY A 287 8.91 1.72 -23.00
N ASN A 288 8.49 2.10 -21.79
CA ASN A 288 9.36 2.77 -20.81
C ASN A 288 10.09 1.78 -19.88
N GLY A 289 9.78 0.48 -19.97
CA GLY A 289 10.37 -0.52 -19.08
C GLY A 289 9.96 -0.39 -17.62
N ASP A 290 8.89 0.35 -17.34
CA ASP A 290 8.40 0.71 -16.01
C ASP A 290 7.27 -0.19 -15.49
N GLY A 291 6.93 -1.23 -16.24
CA GLY A 291 5.85 -2.14 -15.89
C GLY A 291 4.46 -1.59 -16.15
N LYS A 292 4.35 -0.47 -16.85
CA LYS A 292 3.08 0.11 -17.29
C LYS A 292 2.80 -0.24 -18.74
N TYR A 293 1.66 -0.88 -18.97
CA TYR A 293 1.28 -1.42 -20.27
C TYR A 293 -0.09 -0.94 -20.68
N GLN A 294 -0.31 -0.78 -21.99
CA GLN A 294 -1.59 -0.38 -22.54
C GLN A 294 -1.89 -1.12 -23.83
N GLY A 295 -3.15 -1.42 -24.06
CA GLY A 295 -3.68 -1.95 -25.31
C GLY A 295 -5.15 -1.67 -25.46
N PHE A 296 -5.68 -1.93 -26.66
CA PHE A 296 -7.07 -1.65 -27.03
C PHE A 296 -7.64 -2.88 -27.75
N TYR A 297 -8.56 -3.58 -27.10
CA TYR A 297 -9.06 -4.86 -27.58
C TYR A 297 -10.55 -5.07 -27.31
N TYR A 298 -11.17 -5.91 -28.15
CA TYR A 298 -12.48 -6.47 -27.85
C TYR A 298 -12.33 -7.51 -26.74
N LEU A 299 -13.10 -7.36 -25.68
CA LEU A 299 -13.17 -8.31 -24.58
C LEU A 299 -14.57 -8.93 -24.47
N ASN A 300 -14.63 -10.19 -24.07
CA ASN A 300 -15.87 -10.92 -23.83
C ASN A 300 -15.59 -12.10 -22.91
N GLY A 301 -16.10 -12.04 -21.69
CA GLY A 301 -15.89 -13.07 -20.68
C GLY A 301 -14.78 -12.73 -19.69
N GLU A 302 -14.53 -13.65 -18.78
CA GLU A 302 -13.44 -13.54 -17.81
C GLU A 302 -12.07 -13.56 -18.50
N PHE A 303 -11.08 -12.99 -17.87
CA PHE A 303 -9.73 -12.89 -18.42
C PHE A 303 -8.66 -12.88 -17.32
N LYS A 304 -7.43 -13.02 -17.70
CA LYS A 304 -6.27 -12.78 -16.87
C LYS A 304 -5.06 -12.30 -17.70
N PHE A 305 -3.95 -12.10 -17.05
CA PHE A 305 -2.75 -11.58 -17.69
C PHE A 305 -1.59 -12.56 -17.54
N LYS A 306 -0.65 -12.49 -18.46
CA LYS A 306 0.56 -13.30 -18.44
C LYS A 306 1.74 -12.61 -19.13
N PRO A 307 2.98 -12.93 -18.73
CA PRO A 307 4.16 -12.28 -19.29
C PRO A 307 4.55 -12.80 -20.71
N GLN A 308 4.06 -13.98 -21.10
CA GLN A 308 4.39 -14.58 -22.41
C GLN A 308 3.17 -14.60 -23.32
N ALA A 309 3.42 -14.46 -24.63
CA ALA A 309 2.39 -14.65 -25.65
C ALA A 309 1.96 -16.12 -25.77
N GLY A 310 0.75 -16.34 -26.25
CA GLY A 310 0.24 -17.67 -26.54
C GLY A 310 -0.14 -18.50 -25.31
N THR A 311 -0.27 -19.81 -25.50
CA THR A 311 -0.76 -20.75 -24.49
C THR A 311 0.23 -21.86 -24.13
N ASP A 312 1.47 -21.79 -24.66
CA ASP A 312 2.48 -22.81 -24.41
C ASP A 312 3.18 -22.65 -23.06
N ASP A 313 3.24 -21.43 -22.54
CA ASP A 313 3.86 -21.11 -21.26
C ASP A 313 2.91 -20.27 -20.42
N TRP A 314 2.55 -20.78 -19.25
CA TRP A 314 1.68 -20.12 -18.26
C TRP A 314 2.44 -19.72 -16.99
N SER A 315 3.76 -19.90 -16.97
CA SER A 315 4.58 -19.51 -15.81
C SER A 315 4.53 -18.00 -15.58
N GLY A 316 4.38 -17.60 -14.33
CA GLY A 316 4.33 -16.20 -13.94
C GLY A 316 3.05 -15.46 -14.35
N ASP A 317 1.94 -16.17 -14.60
CA ASP A 317 0.67 -15.53 -14.91
C ASP A 317 0.15 -14.70 -13.72
N TYR A 318 -0.55 -13.61 -14.06
CA TYR A 318 -1.15 -12.70 -13.10
C TYR A 318 -2.65 -12.94 -13.02
N GLU A 319 -3.13 -13.14 -11.80
CA GLU A 319 -4.49 -13.53 -11.49
C GLU A 319 -5.21 -12.44 -10.72
N PHE A 320 -6.53 -12.51 -10.66
CA PHE A 320 -7.35 -11.54 -9.94
C PHE A 320 -7.05 -11.56 -8.44
N ASP A 321 -6.80 -10.36 -7.88
CA ASP A 321 -6.43 -10.16 -6.47
C ASP A 321 -7.33 -9.10 -5.78
N GLY A 322 -8.56 -8.97 -6.25
CA GLY A 322 -9.50 -7.97 -5.79
C GLY A 322 -9.82 -6.93 -6.88
N GLU A 323 -10.79 -6.07 -6.64
CA GLU A 323 -11.22 -5.07 -7.61
C GLU A 323 -10.04 -4.20 -8.10
N GLY A 324 -9.79 -4.24 -9.40
CA GLY A 324 -8.70 -3.50 -10.03
C GLY A 324 -7.30 -3.99 -9.69
N LYS A 325 -7.15 -5.15 -9.08
CA LYS A 325 -5.87 -5.70 -8.63
C LYS A 325 -5.54 -7.04 -9.27
N ILE A 326 -4.28 -7.23 -9.57
CA ILE A 326 -3.72 -8.48 -10.09
C ILE A 326 -2.41 -8.83 -9.39
N ALA A 327 -2.13 -10.11 -9.26
CA ALA A 327 -0.90 -10.62 -8.67
C ALA A 327 -0.55 -11.99 -9.24
N ASP A 328 0.75 -12.29 -9.28
CA ASP A 328 1.26 -13.65 -9.49
C ASP A 328 1.18 -14.41 -8.16
N ASN A 329 -0.02 -14.87 -7.79
CA ASN A 329 -0.32 -15.45 -6.49
C ASN A 329 -0.77 -16.91 -6.53
N GLY A 330 -0.85 -17.52 -7.72
CA GLY A 330 -1.26 -18.90 -7.88
C GLY A 330 -2.70 -19.20 -7.45
N SER A 331 -3.57 -18.17 -7.35
CA SER A 331 -4.94 -18.34 -6.85
C SER A 331 -5.87 -19.08 -7.82
N GLY A 332 -5.55 -19.12 -9.11
CA GLY A 332 -6.40 -19.63 -10.16
C GLY A 332 -7.63 -18.76 -10.48
N LYS A 333 -7.72 -17.56 -9.91
CA LYS A 333 -8.85 -16.66 -10.11
C LYS A 333 -8.70 -15.81 -11.37
N ASN A 334 -9.77 -15.74 -12.15
CA ASN A 334 -9.85 -14.86 -13.31
C ASN A 334 -10.34 -13.47 -12.92
N CYS A 335 -9.92 -12.45 -13.67
CA CYS A 335 -10.54 -11.14 -13.59
C CYS A 335 -12.00 -11.21 -14.07
N PRO A 336 -12.92 -10.47 -13.42
CA PRO A 336 -14.34 -10.51 -13.76
C PRO A 336 -14.62 -10.12 -15.20
N ASP A 337 -15.62 -10.75 -15.81
CA ASP A 337 -16.14 -10.41 -17.12
C ASP A 337 -16.61 -8.94 -17.14
N PRO A 338 -16.03 -8.08 -17.97
CA PRO A 338 -16.42 -6.67 -18.05
C PRO A 338 -17.69 -6.44 -18.89
N GLY A 339 -18.23 -7.48 -19.50
CA GLY A 339 -19.23 -7.40 -20.55
C GLY A 339 -18.61 -7.31 -21.94
N ALA A 340 -19.30 -7.88 -22.92
CA ALA A 340 -18.82 -7.85 -24.31
C ALA A 340 -18.69 -6.41 -24.81
N GLY A 341 -17.54 -6.04 -25.34
CA GLY A 341 -17.28 -4.70 -25.85
C GLY A 341 -15.81 -4.45 -26.15
N PHE A 342 -15.51 -3.25 -26.60
CA PHE A 342 -14.14 -2.82 -26.87
C PHE A 342 -13.62 -2.01 -25.71
N TYR A 343 -12.38 -2.28 -25.27
CA TYR A 343 -11.82 -1.68 -24.06
C TYR A 343 -10.40 -1.17 -24.27
N GLN A 344 -10.11 -0.04 -23.65
CA GLN A 344 -8.75 0.36 -23.30
C GLN A 344 -8.35 -0.44 -22.06
N ILE A 345 -7.23 -1.13 -22.12
CA ILE A 345 -6.68 -1.94 -21.04
C ILE A 345 -5.39 -1.27 -20.56
N ASP A 346 -5.36 -0.89 -19.30
CA ASP A 346 -4.17 -0.34 -18.63
C ASP A 346 -3.73 -1.29 -17.51
N VAL A 347 -2.44 -1.58 -17.47
CA VAL A 347 -1.82 -2.43 -16.43
C VAL A 347 -0.63 -1.70 -15.83
N ASP A 348 -0.51 -1.74 -14.52
CA ASP A 348 0.65 -1.26 -13.78
C ASP A 348 1.17 -2.39 -12.89
N LEU A 349 2.25 -3.04 -13.28
CA LEU A 349 2.85 -4.15 -12.53
C LEU A 349 3.59 -3.68 -11.27
N GLN A 350 4.03 -2.44 -11.21
CA GLN A 350 4.63 -1.91 -9.97
C GLN A 350 3.57 -1.77 -8.87
N ALA A 351 2.38 -1.29 -9.23
CA ALA A 351 1.26 -1.16 -8.30
C ALA A 351 0.45 -2.45 -8.15
N GLY A 352 0.60 -3.40 -9.07
CA GLY A 352 -0.24 -4.61 -9.11
C GLY A 352 -1.69 -4.31 -9.47
N THR A 353 -1.92 -3.37 -10.39
CA THR A 353 -3.25 -2.91 -10.76
C THR A 353 -3.54 -3.06 -12.24
N TYR A 354 -4.83 -3.14 -12.58
CA TYR A 354 -5.33 -3.01 -13.94
C TYR A 354 -6.57 -2.14 -13.96
N ALA A 355 -6.82 -1.50 -15.08
CA ALA A 355 -8.03 -0.71 -15.30
C ALA A 355 -8.56 -0.97 -16.71
N LEU A 356 -9.88 -1.06 -16.84
CA LEU A 356 -10.58 -1.15 -18.11
C LEU A 356 -11.41 0.10 -18.31
N THR A 357 -11.25 0.74 -19.48
CA THR A 357 -12.12 1.83 -19.92
C THR A 357 -12.87 1.37 -21.16
N GLN A 358 -14.18 1.26 -21.08
CA GLN A 358 -14.99 0.87 -22.24
C GLN A 358 -14.91 1.95 -23.30
N ILE A 359 -14.62 1.54 -24.53
CA ILE A 359 -14.67 2.40 -25.70
C ILE A 359 -16.09 2.33 -26.26
N LYS A 360 -16.91 3.30 -25.89
CA LYS A 360 -18.32 3.40 -26.30
C LYS A 360 -18.45 3.99 -27.70
N SER A 361 -17.52 4.85 -28.08
CA SER A 361 -17.48 5.49 -29.39
C SER A 361 -16.05 5.89 -29.77
N ILE A 362 -15.80 5.89 -31.07
CA ILE A 362 -14.62 6.53 -31.66
C ILE A 362 -15.15 7.47 -32.73
N THR A 363 -14.77 8.74 -32.64
CA THR A 363 -15.12 9.76 -33.61
C THR A 363 -13.95 9.99 -34.57
N CYS A 364 -14.19 9.92 -35.88
CA CYS A 364 -13.26 10.43 -36.87
C CYS A 364 -13.39 11.95 -36.94
N VAL A 365 -12.43 12.66 -36.37
CA VAL A 365 -12.46 14.12 -36.16
C VAL A 365 -11.52 14.81 -37.12
N GLY A 366 -11.93 15.88 -37.74
CA GLY A 366 -11.05 16.64 -38.60
C GLY A 366 -11.69 17.82 -39.31
N ASN A 367 -11.04 18.30 -40.36
CA ASN A 367 -11.55 19.40 -41.15
C ASN A 367 -12.94 19.14 -41.75
N HIS A 368 -13.26 17.86 -41.99
CA HIS A 368 -14.56 17.44 -42.54
C HIS A 368 -15.75 17.70 -41.61
N ASN A 369 -15.54 17.77 -40.30
CA ASN A 369 -16.60 18.00 -39.31
C ASN A 369 -16.32 19.18 -38.38
N GLY A 370 -15.40 20.08 -38.74
CA GLY A 370 -15.04 21.24 -37.94
C GLY A 370 -14.35 20.88 -36.60
N TRP A 371 -13.65 19.75 -36.55
CA TRP A 371 -12.92 19.25 -35.37
C TRP A 371 -13.83 19.02 -34.15
N LYS A 372 -15.06 18.56 -34.39
CA LYS A 372 -16.00 18.25 -33.32
C LYS A 372 -15.82 16.80 -32.86
N GLU A 373 -15.22 16.61 -31.71
CA GLU A 373 -14.93 15.30 -31.12
C GLU A 373 -16.19 14.52 -30.70
N ALA A 374 -17.28 15.21 -30.41
CA ALA A 374 -18.54 14.61 -29.98
C ALA A 374 -19.59 14.55 -31.13
N ASP A 375 -19.16 14.49 -32.38
CA ASP A 375 -20.03 14.42 -33.53
C ASP A 375 -20.51 12.98 -33.79
N ALA A 376 -21.77 12.71 -33.46
CA ALA A 376 -22.37 11.40 -33.65
C ALA A 376 -22.40 10.92 -35.12
N ASN A 377 -22.45 11.86 -36.09
CA ASN A 377 -22.40 11.52 -37.50
C ASN A 377 -21.03 10.99 -37.97
N CYS A 378 -20.02 11.25 -37.20
CA CYS A 378 -18.65 10.78 -37.43
C CYS A 378 -18.20 9.65 -36.47
N HIS A 379 -19.15 9.08 -35.72
CA HIS A 379 -18.90 7.88 -34.93
C HIS A 379 -18.62 6.69 -35.83
N MET A 380 -17.54 5.99 -35.52
CA MET A 380 -17.20 4.71 -36.15
C MET A 380 -17.98 3.57 -35.51
N THR A 381 -18.18 2.49 -36.24
CA THR A 381 -18.83 1.27 -35.76
C THR A 381 -17.80 0.16 -35.70
N TYR A 382 -17.71 -0.55 -34.56
CA TYR A 382 -16.84 -1.70 -34.47
C TYR A 382 -17.41 -2.90 -35.21
N ASN A 383 -16.62 -3.40 -36.18
CA ASN A 383 -16.89 -4.61 -36.93
C ASN A 383 -16.06 -5.75 -36.32
N LYS A 384 -16.67 -6.57 -35.51
CA LYS A 384 -16.02 -7.68 -34.81
C LYS A 384 -15.43 -8.72 -35.79
N GLU A 385 -16.12 -9.00 -36.88
CA GLU A 385 -15.69 -9.96 -37.89
C GLU A 385 -14.43 -9.49 -38.62
N ALA A 386 -14.39 -8.20 -38.98
CA ALA A 386 -13.21 -7.60 -39.60
C ALA A 386 -12.13 -7.21 -38.59
N GLY A 387 -12.46 -7.11 -37.30
CA GLY A 387 -11.53 -6.71 -36.25
C GLY A 387 -11.14 -5.24 -36.27
N CYS A 388 -12.00 -4.36 -36.77
CA CYS A 388 -11.71 -2.94 -36.90
C CYS A 388 -12.94 -2.06 -36.66
N TRP A 389 -12.67 -0.79 -36.40
CA TRP A 389 -13.67 0.27 -36.38
C TRP A 389 -13.84 0.85 -37.77
N GLU A 390 -15.06 1.05 -38.24
CA GLU A 390 -15.37 1.43 -39.60
C GLU A 390 -16.27 2.66 -39.66
N LEU A 391 -16.01 3.51 -40.66
CA LEU A 391 -16.85 4.63 -41.04
C LEU A 391 -16.65 4.93 -42.51
N THR A 392 -17.73 5.21 -43.24
CA THR A 392 -17.64 5.76 -44.57
C THR A 392 -18.15 7.22 -44.51
N THR A 393 -17.27 8.16 -44.84
CA THR A 393 -17.58 9.59 -44.77
C THR A 393 -16.71 10.39 -45.75
N ALA A 394 -17.12 11.64 -46.03
CA ALA A 394 -16.30 12.58 -46.75
C ALA A 394 -15.14 13.04 -45.85
N LEU A 395 -13.93 13.05 -46.39
CA LEU A 395 -12.74 13.54 -45.69
C LEU A 395 -12.11 14.71 -46.44
N LYS A 396 -11.54 15.61 -45.65
CA LYS A 396 -10.58 16.64 -46.06
C LYS A 396 -9.27 16.42 -45.36
N ASP A 397 -8.20 17.08 -45.78
CA ASP A 397 -6.93 17.00 -45.08
C ASP A 397 -7.05 17.39 -43.61
N GLY A 398 -6.31 16.70 -42.77
CA GLY A 398 -6.28 16.89 -41.33
C GLY A 398 -7.41 16.15 -40.62
N PHE A 399 -7.17 14.91 -40.22
CA PHE A 399 -8.10 14.15 -39.37
C PHE A 399 -7.36 13.27 -38.37
N LYS A 400 -8.06 12.96 -37.31
CA LYS A 400 -7.61 12.07 -36.20
C LYS A 400 -8.79 11.28 -35.70
N PHE A 401 -8.55 10.49 -34.65
CA PHE A 401 -9.57 9.69 -34.00
C PHE A 401 -9.62 10.04 -32.52
N ALA A 402 -10.81 10.21 -31.95
CA ALA A 402 -11.01 10.53 -30.55
C ALA A 402 -11.93 9.50 -29.88
N MET A 403 -11.55 9.08 -28.68
CA MET A 403 -12.26 8.09 -27.88
C MET A 403 -13.34 8.75 -27.01
N ASN A 404 -14.55 8.18 -27.02
CA ASN A 404 -15.63 8.55 -26.09
C ASN A 404 -15.98 10.04 -26.10
N ASP A 405 -16.04 10.63 -27.28
CA ASP A 405 -16.43 12.04 -27.49
C ASP A 405 -15.53 13.06 -26.76
N ALA A 406 -14.27 12.71 -26.53
CA ALA A 406 -13.30 13.52 -25.81
C ALA A 406 -11.88 13.35 -26.36
N TRP A 407 -10.97 14.23 -25.96
CA TRP A 407 -9.56 14.16 -26.36
C TRP A 407 -8.65 13.46 -25.33
N GLY A 408 -9.20 12.89 -24.28
CA GLY A 408 -8.43 12.19 -23.25
C GLY A 408 -7.60 11.02 -23.80
N THR A 409 -8.16 10.26 -24.74
CA THR A 409 -7.44 9.28 -25.55
C THR A 409 -7.77 9.54 -27.02
N SER A 410 -6.75 9.68 -27.84
CA SER A 410 -6.87 9.95 -29.27
C SER A 410 -5.77 9.23 -30.07
N TRP A 411 -5.96 9.17 -31.38
CA TRP A 411 -5.01 8.50 -32.28
C TRP A 411 -4.75 9.37 -33.52
N GLY A 412 -3.48 9.44 -33.88
CA GLY A 412 -3.02 10.15 -35.07
C GLY A 412 -1.69 9.56 -35.59
N GLY A 413 -1.10 10.17 -36.61
CA GLY A 413 0.15 9.68 -37.19
C GLY A 413 1.32 9.73 -36.22
N ALA A 414 2.05 8.64 -36.10
CA ALA A 414 3.24 8.56 -35.26
C ALA A 414 4.39 9.43 -35.80
N ASN A 415 5.29 9.84 -34.88
CA ASN A 415 6.52 10.56 -35.20
C ASN A 415 6.32 11.86 -35.98
N GLY A 416 5.18 12.53 -35.79
CA GLY A 416 4.84 13.75 -36.50
C GLY A 416 4.61 13.54 -38.01
N ASP A 417 4.33 12.33 -38.45
CA ASP A 417 4.13 11.97 -39.83
C ASP A 417 2.64 11.89 -40.20
N ALA A 418 2.18 12.81 -41.01
CA ALA A 418 0.80 12.88 -41.48
C ALA A 418 0.41 11.74 -42.45
N THR A 419 1.34 10.92 -42.86
CA THR A 419 1.16 9.75 -43.76
C THR A 419 1.44 8.43 -43.07
N ALA A 420 1.62 8.42 -41.75
CA ALA A 420 1.90 7.22 -40.95
C ALA A 420 0.64 6.37 -40.73
N TYR A 421 -0.01 5.93 -41.78
CA TYR A 421 -1.23 5.12 -41.72
C TYR A 421 -1.00 3.75 -41.11
N ASP A 422 0.19 3.21 -41.26
CA ASP A 422 0.60 1.91 -40.68
C ASP A 422 1.05 2.01 -39.23
N ASN A 423 1.20 3.22 -38.71
CA ASN A 423 1.64 3.47 -37.34
C ASN A 423 0.84 4.63 -36.74
N ILE A 424 -0.30 4.29 -36.18
CA ILE A 424 -1.20 5.24 -35.53
C ILE A 424 -0.86 5.28 -34.04
N SER A 425 -0.33 6.43 -33.63
CA SER A 425 0.14 6.65 -32.26
C SER A 425 -0.99 7.09 -31.33
N VAL A 426 -0.95 6.60 -30.09
CA VAL A 426 -1.86 6.98 -29.03
C VAL A 426 -1.43 8.31 -28.44
N ASN A 427 -2.34 9.27 -28.39
CA ASN A 427 -2.12 10.65 -27.91
C ASN A 427 -0.97 11.38 -28.66
N ASN A 428 -1.05 12.66 -28.75
CA ASN A 428 -0.05 13.49 -29.44
C ASN A 428 0.29 13.06 -30.88
N GLY A 429 -0.55 12.24 -31.52
CA GLY A 429 -0.38 11.86 -32.92
C GLY A 429 -0.60 13.04 -33.85
N LYS A 430 0.02 12.98 -35.03
CA LYS A 430 -0.10 13.99 -36.07
C LYS A 430 -1.45 13.87 -36.78
N ASP A 431 -2.04 15.01 -37.15
CA ASP A 431 -3.19 15.04 -38.05
C ASP A 431 -2.82 14.31 -39.36
N LEU A 432 -3.68 13.38 -39.78
CA LEU A 432 -3.45 12.58 -40.99
C LEU A 432 -3.90 13.30 -42.24
N ASN A 433 -3.13 13.17 -43.29
CA ASN A 433 -3.52 13.61 -44.62
C ASN A 433 -4.44 12.60 -45.30
N VAL A 434 -5.22 13.06 -46.26
CA VAL A 434 -6.07 12.21 -47.10
C VAL A 434 -5.23 11.71 -48.29
N PRO A 435 -5.01 10.37 -48.45
CA PRO A 435 -3.99 9.86 -49.34
C PRO A 435 -4.22 10.10 -50.84
N ALA A 436 -5.50 10.20 -51.26
CA ALA A 436 -5.87 10.39 -52.67
C ALA A 436 -6.72 11.67 -52.87
N GLY A 437 -6.49 12.67 -52.01
CA GLY A 437 -7.22 13.94 -52.08
C GLY A 437 -8.61 13.88 -51.46
N GLU A 438 -9.24 15.04 -51.33
CA GLU A 438 -10.58 15.17 -50.76
C GLU A 438 -11.61 14.28 -51.45
N GLY A 439 -12.49 13.65 -50.67
CA GLY A 439 -13.56 12.80 -51.20
C GLY A 439 -14.14 11.89 -50.13
N THR A 440 -14.98 10.95 -50.57
CA THR A 440 -15.57 9.94 -49.69
C THR A 440 -14.64 8.74 -49.54
N TYR A 441 -14.42 8.32 -48.29
CA TYR A 441 -13.56 7.21 -47.94
C TYR A 441 -14.26 6.20 -47.06
N LYS A 442 -13.95 4.92 -47.26
CA LYS A 442 -14.13 3.89 -46.24
C LYS A 442 -12.92 3.90 -45.35
N ILE A 443 -13.12 4.13 -44.07
CA ILE A 443 -12.09 4.24 -43.04
C ILE A 443 -12.16 3.01 -42.16
N GLN A 444 -11.05 2.26 -42.04
CA GLN A 444 -10.95 1.08 -41.19
C GLN A 444 -9.79 1.28 -40.20
N LEU A 445 -10.13 1.48 -38.93
CA LEU A 445 -9.16 1.67 -37.84
C LEU A 445 -8.98 0.35 -37.08
N TYR A 446 -7.77 -0.19 -37.16
CA TYR A 446 -7.36 -1.39 -36.43
C TYR A 446 -6.57 -0.99 -35.21
N LEU A 447 -7.16 -1.19 -34.03
CA LEU A 447 -6.52 -0.90 -32.75
C LEU A 447 -5.95 -2.17 -32.14
N SER A 448 -4.79 -2.06 -31.54
CA SER A 448 -4.16 -3.10 -30.71
C SER A 448 -3.32 -2.46 -29.59
N HIS A 449 -2.10 -2.06 -29.87
CA HIS A 449 -1.25 -1.36 -28.91
C HIS A 449 -0.39 -0.31 -29.63
N GLU A 450 0.28 0.56 -28.88
CA GLU A 450 1.22 1.52 -29.46
C GLU A 450 2.26 0.78 -30.31
N GLY A 451 2.48 1.25 -31.53
CA GLY A 451 3.36 0.65 -32.52
C GLY A 451 2.69 -0.35 -33.48
N ALA A 452 1.44 -0.76 -33.19
CA ALA A 452 0.72 -1.72 -34.02
C ALA A 452 -0.71 -1.26 -34.41
N ASN A 453 -1.11 -0.07 -34.02
CA ASN A 453 -2.38 0.52 -34.49
C ASN A 453 -2.19 1.02 -35.93
N LYS A 454 -3.20 0.80 -36.77
CA LYS A 454 -3.15 1.23 -38.17
C LYS A 454 -4.52 1.64 -38.68
N VAL A 455 -4.54 2.42 -39.74
CA VAL A 455 -5.75 2.78 -40.47
C VAL A 455 -5.62 2.44 -41.95
N VAL A 456 -6.69 1.93 -42.55
CA VAL A 456 -6.81 1.69 -43.98
C VAL A 456 -7.88 2.65 -44.53
N LEU A 457 -7.51 3.39 -45.55
CA LEU A 457 -8.34 4.38 -46.19
C LEU A 457 -8.58 3.97 -47.64
N THR A 458 -9.84 3.73 -48.00
CA THR A 458 -10.21 3.34 -49.37
C THR A 458 -11.16 4.40 -49.93
N LYS A 459 -10.72 5.12 -50.96
CA LYS A 459 -11.54 6.12 -51.66
C LYS A 459 -12.66 5.42 -52.43
N LYS A 460 -13.88 5.95 -52.28
CA LYS A 460 -15.10 5.46 -52.96
C LYS A 460 -15.35 6.20 -54.25
#